data_cfb02bbd95404c3807119a81ab5435de
#
_entry.id   cfb02bbd95404c3807119a81ab5435de
#
_cell.length_a   1.000
_cell.length_b   1.000
_cell.length_c   1.000
_cell.angle_alpha   90.00
_cell.angle_beta   90.00
_cell.angle_gamma   90.00
#
_symmetry.space_group_name_H-M   'P 1'
#
loop_
_entity.id
_entity.type
_entity.pdbx_description
1 polymer ?
#
loop_
_entity_poly.entity_id
_entity_poly.type
_entity_poly.pdbx_seq_one_letter_code
_entity_poly.pdbx_strand_id
1 'polypeptide(L)'
;EAILATNTSSLSVEQIGAKLKNPERVVGFHFFNPVAVMPLIEVVRTPHTTDETLATAMATAAALRKSAVITKDTPGFVVNRILAKVLGEAMHAVDTGTPFEVVEESTRPFGLPMTPFELLELVGLKVGAHVLDTHHKAFPDRFFDSENLHKLAELCRIFERDGKGKIKGIDKKAL
;
A
#
# COMPACT_ATOMS: atom_id res chain seq x y z
N GLU A 1 29.10 -14.01 2.34
CA GLU A 1 27.95 -14.59 1.63
C GLU A 1 26.83 -13.56 1.57
N ALA A 2 26.11 -13.47 0.41
CA ALA A 2 25.15 -12.41 0.17
C ALA A 2 23.81 -12.69 0.87
N ILE A 3 23.15 -11.63 1.35
CA ILE A 3 21.74 -11.61 1.73
C ILE A 3 20.94 -11.18 0.51
N LEU A 4 19.78 -11.77 0.31
CA LEU A 4 18.86 -11.44 -0.76
C LEU A 4 17.71 -10.61 -0.19
N ALA A 5 17.63 -9.36 -0.61
CA ALA A 5 16.60 -8.42 -0.19
C ALA A 5 15.61 -8.14 -1.33
N THR A 6 14.31 -8.23 -1.06
CA THR A 6 13.26 -7.89 -2.02
C THR A 6 12.51 -6.64 -1.58
N ASN A 7 12.23 -5.73 -2.53
CA ASN A 7 11.46 -4.49 -2.31
C ASN A 7 9.97 -4.67 -2.63
N THR A 8 9.46 -5.90 -2.62
CA THR A 8 8.02 -6.10 -2.85
C THR A 8 7.18 -5.34 -1.83
N SER A 9 6.03 -4.81 -2.26
CA SER A 9 5.05 -4.15 -1.39
C SER A 9 3.84 -5.04 -1.05
N SER A 10 3.65 -6.14 -1.80
CA SER A 10 2.42 -6.95 -1.72
C SER A 10 2.65 -8.45 -1.87
N LEU A 11 3.73 -8.87 -2.55
CA LEU A 11 4.03 -10.30 -2.72
C LEU A 11 4.66 -10.86 -1.45
N SER A 12 4.32 -12.09 -1.09
CA SER A 12 4.93 -12.79 0.04
C SER A 12 6.43 -12.98 -0.17
N VAL A 13 7.22 -12.49 0.76
CA VAL A 13 8.68 -12.65 0.78
C VAL A 13 9.06 -14.12 0.95
N GLU A 14 8.30 -14.87 1.74
CA GLU A 14 8.45 -16.30 1.92
C GLU A 14 8.29 -17.06 0.60
N GLN A 15 7.22 -16.75 -0.16
CA GLN A 15 6.99 -17.39 -1.47
C GLN A 15 8.07 -17.05 -2.49
N ILE A 16 8.59 -15.82 -2.48
CA ILE A 16 9.72 -15.42 -3.32
C ILE A 16 10.97 -16.23 -2.98
N GLY A 17 11.22 -16.46 -1.70
CA GLY A 17 12.37 -17.22 -1.20
C GLY A 17 12.25 -18.74 -1.26
N ALA A 18 11.03 -19.29 -1.39
CA ALA A 18 10.72 -20.70 -1.18
C ALA A 18 11.49 -21.70 -2.08
N LYS A 19 11.89 -21.26 -3.27
CA LYS A 19 12.63 -22.09 -4.24
C LYS A 19 14.15 -21.88 -4.19
N LEU A 20 14.63 -21.01 -3.31
CA LEU A 20 16.06 -20.73 -3.20
C LEU A 20 16.75 -21.78 -2.32
N LYS A 21 18.04 -21.99 -2.57
CA LYS A 21 18.86 -22.94 -1.81
C LYS A 21 19.01 -22.53 -0.35
N ASN A 22 19.02 -21.22 -0.07
CA ASN A 22 19.24 -20.64 1.23
C ASN A 22 18.10 -19.63 1.56
N PRO A 23 16.86 -20.10 1.81
CA PRO A 23 15.71 -19.21 2.08
C PRO A 23 15.89 -18.41 3.39
N GLU A 24 16.73 -18.87 4.31
CA GLU A 24 17.08 -18.21 5.57
C GLU A 24 17.82 -16.88 5.37
N ARG A 25 18.36 -16.65 4.17
CA ARG A 25 19.05 -15.41 3.76
C ARG A 25 18.16 -14.43 3.02
N VAL A 26 16.89 -14.74 2.88
CA VAL A 26 15.91 -13.87 2.23
C VAL A 26 15.23 -12.99 3.26
N VAL A 27 15.10 -11.71 2.93
CA VAL A 27 14.43 -10.71 3.75
C VAL A 27 13.69 -9.73 2.85
N GLY A 28 12.52 -9.24 3.30
CA GLY A 28 11.90 -8.08 2.67
C GLY A 28 12.61 -6.81 3.14
N PHE A 29 12.83 -5.88 2.21
CA PHE A 29 13.45 -4.59 2.49
C PHE A 29 12.69 -3.51 1.74
N HIS A 30 11.51 -3.19 2.28
CA HIS A 30 10.49 -2.40 1.61
C HIS A 30 10.69 -0.92 1.86
N PHE A 31 11.03 -0.20 0.79
CA PHE A 31 11.14 1.27 0.78
C PHE A 31 9.80 1.91 0.43
N PHE A 32 9.66 3.17 0.85
CA PHE A 32 8.55 4.03 0.45
C PHE A 32 9.00 5.08 -0.57
N ASN A 33 8.16 5.33 -1.55
CA ASN A 33 8.45 6.27 -2.62
C ASN A 33 8.06 7.71 -2.23
N PRO A 34 8.90 8.74 -2.49
CA PRO A 34 10.24 8.68 -3.11
C PRO A 34 11.32 8.18 -2.14
N VAL A 35 12.08 7.16 -2.56
CA VAL A 35 13.07 6.47 -1.71
C VAL A 35 14.09 7.42 -1.08
N ALA A 36 14.52 8.44 -1.81
CA ALA A 36 15.51 9.40 -1.30
C ALA A 36 14.98 10.25 -0.13
N VAL A 37 13.66 10.48 -0.08
CA VAL A 37 13.01 11.41 0.87
C VAL A 37 12.38 10.65 2.04
N MET A 38 11.70 9.54 1.75
CA MET A 38 10.95 8.79 2.77
C MET A 38 11.90 8.10 3.75
N PRO A 39 11.77 8.38 5.07
CA PRO A 39 12.73 7.88 6.05
C PRO A 39 12.49 6.43 6.48
N LEU A 40 11.29 5.88 6.27
CA LEU A 40 10.88 4.57 6.76
C LEU A 40 11.31 3.45 5.82
N ILE A 41 11.72 2.32 6.42
CA ILE A 41 11.86 1.00 5.77
C ILE A 41 11.12 -0.03 6.60
N GLU A 42 10.34 -0.90 5.97
CA GLU A 42 9.84 -2.12 6.57
C GLU A 42 10.80 -3.28 6.26
N VAL A 43 11.36 -3.87 7.31
CA VAL A 43 12.21 -5.07 7.20
C VAL A 43 11.32 -6.28 7.48
N VAL A 44 10.99 -7.03 6.44
CA VAL A 44 10.01 -8.11 6.51
C VAL A 44 10.71 -9.43 6.82
N ARG A 45 10.38 -9.99 7.97
CA ARG A 45 10.88 -11.29 8.42
C ARG A 45 9.92 -12.40 8.00
N THR A 46 10.44 -13.43 7.33
CA THR A 46 9.76 -14.69 7.07
C THR A 46 10.02 -15.70 8.21
N PRO A 47 9.29 -16.82 8.28
CA PRO A 47 9.59 -17.90 9.24
C PRO A 47 11.00 -18.49 9.07
N HIS A 48 11.59 -18.36 7.88
CA HIS A 48 12.92 -18.90 7.57
C HIS A 48 14.06 -17.90 7.82
N THR A 49 13.79 -16.58 7.78
CA THR A 49 14.80 -15.52 7.93
C THR A 49 15.53 -15.64 9.26
N THR A 50 16.87 -15.83 9.24
CA THR A 50 17.69 -15.93 10.45
C THR A 50 17.84 -14.58 11.15
N ASP A 51 18.18 -14.61 12.44
CA ASP A 51 18.46 -13.40 13.21
C ASP A 51 19.70 -12.66 12.66
N GLU A 52 20.69 -13.38 12.12
CA GLU A 52 21.86 -12.79 11.46
C GLU A 52 21.48 -12.02 10.20
N THR A 53 20.61 -12.61 9.35
CA THR A 53 20.06 -11.95 8.15
C THR A 53 19.29 -10.69 8.54
N LEU A 54 18.44 -10.80 9.56
CA LEU A 54 17.65 -9.69 10.06
C LEU A 54 18.53 -8.56 10.62
N ALA A 55 19.53 -8.92 11.46
CA ALA A 55 20.46 -7.95 12.04
C ALA A 55 21.25 -7.21 10.95
N THR A 56 21.70 -7.93 9.92
CA THR A 56 22.40 -7.32 8.79
C THR A 56 21.49 -6.35 8.00
N ALA A 57 20.22 -6.72 7.77
CA ALA A 57 19.25 -5.84 7.13
C ALA A 57 19.01 -4.58 7.96
N MET A 58 18.83 -4.72 9.28
CA MET A 58 18.66 -3.58 10.20
C MET A 58 19.89 -2.66 10.21
N ALA A 59 21.10 -3.22 10.26
CA ALA A 59 22.34 -2.45 10.18
C ALA A 59 22.48 -1.71 8.83
N THR A 60 22.06 -2.35 7.75
CA THR A 60 22.03 -1.73 6.41
C THR A 60 21.07 -0.55 6.39
N ALA A 61 19.87 -0.69 6.93
CA ALA A 61 18.90 0.41 7.01
C ALA A 61 19.47 1.59 7.83
N ALA A 62 20.12 1.31 8.95
CA ALA A 62 20.77 2.34 9.75
C ALA A 62 21.90 3.06 8.98
N ALA A 63 22.74 2.32 8.24
CA ALA A 63 23.78 2.88 7.40
C ALA A 63 23.22 3.79 6.28
N LEU A 64 22.04 3.47 5.77
CA LEU A 64 21.28 4.29 4.83
C LEU A 64 20.57 5.48 5.49
N ARG A 65 20.73 5.67 6.80
CA ARG A 65 20.05 6.71 7.60
C ARG A 65 18.52 6.62 7.53
N LYS A 66 18.00 5.40 7.47
CA LYS A 66 16.56 5.12 7.46
C LYS A 66 16.12 4.59 8.82
N SER A 67 14.89 4.91 9.19
CA SER A 67 14.21 4.33 10.34
C SER A 67 13.61 2.98 9.91
N ALA A 68 14.09 1.88 10.47
CA ALA A 68 13.62 0.56 10.12
C ALA A 68 12.66 0.00 11.18
N VAL A 69 11.59 -0.65 10.73
CA VAL A 69 10.68 -1.43 11.57
C VAL A 69 10.65 -2.87 11.09
N ILE A 70 10.69 -3.82 12.01
CA ILE A 70 10.57 -5.25 11.69
C ILE A 70 9.10 -5.59 11.58
N THR A 71 8.72 -6.24 10.48
CA THR A 71 7.35 -6.68 10.23
C THR A 71 7.31 -8.17 9.90
N LYS A 72 6.12 -8.77 10.05
CA LYS A 72 5.85 -10.13 9.55
C LYS A 72 5.53 -10.08 8.05
N ASP A 73 5.78 -11.21 7.38
CA ASP A 73 5.39 -11.42 5.97
C ASP A 73 3.86 -11.65 5.89
N THR A 74 3.13 -10.56 5.88
CA THR A 74 1.65 -10.53 5.76
C THR A 74 1.26 -9.53 4.68
N PRO A 75 0.16 -9.71 3.96
CA PRO A 75 -0.28 -8.79 2.90
C PRO A 75 -0.28 -7.34 3.36
N GLY A 76 0.40 -6.48 2.59
CA GLY A 76 0.54 -5.04 2.85
C GLY A 76 1.40 -4.67 4.07
N PHE A 77 2.09 -5.63 4.66
CA PHE A 77 2.93 -5.49 5.86
C PHE A 77 2.24 -4.66 6.96
N VAL A 78 2.73 -3.48 7.30
CA VAL A 78 2.07 -2.58 8.28
C VAL A 78 1.48 -1.37 7.59
N VAL A 79 2.29 -0.58 6.89
CA VAL A 79 1.86 0.73 6.34
C VAL A 79 0.80 0.56 5.27
N ASN A 80 1.04 -0.28 4.28
CA ASN A 80 0.08 -0.48 3.19
C ASN A 80 -1.20 -1.13 3.67
N ARG A 81 -1.16 -1.97 4.72
CA ARG A 81 -2.37 -2.54 5.33
C ARG A 81 -3.21 -1.50 6.05
N ILE A 82 -2.59 -0.56 6.78
CA ILE A 82 -3.30 0.57 7.40
C ILE A 82 -3.91 1.44 6.31
N LEU A 83 -3.12 1.77 5.29
CA LEU A 83 -3.56 2.61 4.18
C LEU A 83 -4.72 1.95 3.41
N ALA A 84 -4.60 0.67 3.06
CA ALA A 84 -5.67 -0.08 2.41
C ALA A 84 -6.96 -0.10 3.24
N LYS A 85 -6.86 -0.14 4.58
CA LYS A 85 -8.03 -0.03 5.45
C LYS A 85 -8.70 1.34 5.33
N VAL A 86 -7.93 2.42 5.39
CA VAL A 86 -8.45 3.79 5.24
C VAL A 86 -9.13 3.98 3.88
N LEU A 87 -8.47 3.54 2.81
CA LEU A 87 -9.00 3.64 1.44
C LEU A 87 -10.25 2.75 1.28
N GLY A 88 -10.24 1.55 1.84
CA GLY A 88 -11.37 0.63 1.83
C GLY A 88 -12.58 1.18 2.58
N GLU A 89 -12.39 1.84 3.73
CA GLU A 89 -13.49 2.48 4.48
C GLU A 89 -14.10 3.65 3.69
N ALA A 90 -13.26 4.45 3.03
CA ALA A 90 -13.74 5.53 2.19
C ALA A 90 -14.60 4.99 1.02
N MET A 91 -14.14 3.92 0.36
CA MET A 91 -14.91 3.27 -0.70
C MET A 91 -16.19 2.59 -0.17
N HIS A 92 -16.13 1.94 0.99
CA HIS A 92 -17.29 1.34 1.62
C HIS A 92 -18.38 2.37 1.95
N ALA A 93 -18.00 3.56 2.41
CA ALA A 93 -18.95 4.64 2.63
C ALA A 93 -19.69 5.03 1.34
N VAL A 94 -18.98 5.08 0.21
CA VAL A 94 -19.58 5.33 -1.11
C VAL A 94 -20.48 4.16 -1.53
N ASP A 95 -20.02 2.91 -1.38
CA ASP A 95 -20.78 1.70 -1.71
C ASP A 95 -22.09 1.58 -0.92
N THR A 96 -22.11 2.15 0.29
CA THR A 96 -23.30 2.20 1.15
C THR A 96 -24.17 3.44 0.97
N GLY A 97 -23.87 4.27 -0.04
CA GLY A 97 -24.72 5.38 -0.48
C GLY A 97 -24.33 6.77 0.06
N THR A 98 -23.17 6.91 0.73
CA THR A 98 -22.68 8.25 1.07
C THR A 98 -22.17 8.93 -0.20
N PRO A 99 -22.62 10.17 -0.50
CA PRO A 99 -22.13 10.89 -1.66
C PRO A 99 -20.61 11.03 -1.64
N PHE A 100 -20.00 10.85 -2.80
CA PHE A 100 -18.55 10.83 -2.97
C PHE A 100 -17.88 12.11 -2.45
N GLU A 101 -18.50 13.29 -2.72
CA GLU A 101 -18.00 14.59 -2.27
C GLU A 101 -18.00 14.70 -0.74
N VAL A 102 -18.98 14.07 -0.08
CA VAL A 102 -19.07 14.08 1.39
C VAL A 102 -17.94 13.26 1.99
N VAL A 103 -17.65 12.08 1.42
CA VAL A 103 -16.54 11.25 1.88
C VAL A 103 -15.21 11.96 1.64
N GLU A 104 -15.03 12.57 0.47
CA GLU A 104 -13.83 13.33 0.11
C GLU A 104 -13.56 14.47 1.08
N GLU A 105 -14.56 15.32 1.36
CA GLU A 105 -14.43 16.46 2.25
C GLU A 105 -14.28 16.06 3.73
N SER A 106 -14.88 14.95 4.15
CA SER A 106 -14.82 14.47 5.55
C SER A 106 -13.40 14.15 6.03
N THR A 107 -12.51 13.85 5.11
CA THR A 107 -11.12 13.46 5.43
C THR A 107 -10.15 14.64 5.49
N ARG A 108 -10.53 15.82 4.96
CA ARG A 108 -9.67 17.01 4.95
C ARG A 108 -9.25 17.50 6.34
N PRO A 109 -10.13 17.47 7.38
CA PRO A 109 -9.75 17.89 8.73
C PRO A 109 -8.65 17.05 9.38
N PHE A 110 -8.37 15.84 8.88
CA PHE A 110 -7.26 15.01 9.38
C PHE A 110 -5.88 15.56 9.02
N GLY A 111 -5.80 16.57 8.14
CA GLY A 111 -4.53 17.19 7.77
C GLY A 111 -3.60 16.29 6.95
N LEU A 112 -4.13 15.27 6.31
CA LEU A 112 -3.37 14.42 5.39
C LEU A 112 -2.99 15.23 4.14
N PRO A 113 -1.82 14.97 3.53
CA PRO A 113 -1.37 15.68 2.33
C PRO A 113 -2.28 15.46 1.11
N MET A 114 -3.03 14.37 1.10
CA MET A 114 -4.00 14.00 0.08
C MET A 114 -5.22 13.35 0.72
N THR A 115 -6.38 13.52 0.07
CA THR A 115 -7.58 12.78 0.43
C THR A 115 -7.48 11.32 -0.01
N PRO A 116 -8.32 10.40 0.49
CA PRO A 116 -8.29 9.01 0.09
C PRO A 116 -8.42 8.81 -1.43
N PHE A 117 -9.28 9.57 -2.08
CA PHE A 117 -9.51 9.41 -3.51
C PHE A 117 -8.42 10.04 -4.37
N GLU A 118 -7.84 11.17 -3.94
CA GLU A 118 -6.63 11.73 -4.56
C GLU A 118 -5.48 10.71 -4.51
N LEU A 119 -5.33 10.02 -3.39
CA LEU A 119 -4.32 9.00 -3.22
C LEU A 119 -4.60 7.75 -4.06
N LEU A 120 -5.85 7.28 -4.13
CA LEU A 120 -6.25 6.17 -5.00
C LEU A 120 -5.95 6.46 -6.47
N GLU A 121 -6.27 7.68 -6.94
CA GLU A 121 -5.95 8.08 -8.31
C GLU A 121 -4.43 8.17 -8.56
N LEU A 122 -3.66 8.69 -7.59
CA LEU A 122 -2.21 8.79 -7.68
C LEU A 122 -1.53 7.42 -7.75
N VAL A 123 -1.96 6.48 -6.93
CA VAL A 123 -1.45 5.09 -6.90
C VAL A 123 -1.88 4.34 -8.16
N GLY A 124 -3.00 4.73 -8.73
CA GLY A 124 -3.64 4.08 -9.85
C GLY A 124 -4.78 3.15 -9.41
N LEU A 125 -5.98 3.40 -9.93
CA LEU A 125 -7.21 2.74 -9.50
C LEU A 125 -7.17 1.22 -9.66
N LYS A 126 -6.55 0.70 -10.73
CA LYS A 126 -6.36 -0.75 -10.93
C LYS A 126 -5.46 -1.37 -9.87
N VAL A 127 -4.40 -0.65 -9.48
CA VAL A 127 -3.50 -1.08 -8.40
C VAL A 127 -4.25 -1.04 -7.07
N GLY A 128 -5.01 0.03 -6.80
CA GLY A 128 -5.83 0.16 -5.60
C GLY A 128 -6.85 -0.96 -5.46
N ALA A 129 -7.59 -1.29 -6.53
CA ALA A 129 -8.53 -2.40 -6.56
C ALA A 129 -7.84 -3.74 -6.25
N HIS A 130 -6.74 -4.05 -6.95
CA HIS A 130 -5.98 -5.29 -6.70
C HIS A 130 -5.46 -5.40 -5.26
N VAL A 131 -5.01 -4.28 -4.69
CA VAL A 131 -4.55 -4.25 -3.29
C VAL A 131 -5.69 -4.52 -2.33
N LEU A 132 -6.87 -3.89 -2.52
CA LEU A 132 -8.04 -4.14 -1.68
C LEU A 132 -8.53 -5.57 -1.79
N ASP A 133 -8.60 -6.15 -2.99
CA ASP A 133 -8.95 -7.56 -3.22
C ASP A 133 -8.01 -8.52 -2.46
N THR A 134 -6.71 -8.23 -2.53
CA THR A 134 -5.69 -9.03 -1.82
C THR A 134 -5.91 -8.97 -0.31
N HIS A 135 -6.24 -7.79 0.23
CA HIS A 135 -6.50 -7.63 1.65
C HIS A 135 -7.83 -8.26 2.06
N HIS A 136 -8.89 -8.12 1.24
CA HIS A 136 -10.18 -8.76 1.48
C HIS A 136 -10.05 -10.29 1.52
N LYS A 137 -9.32 -10.89 0.57
CA LYS A 137 -9.04 -12.34 0.59
C LYS A 137 -8.28 -12.81 1.82
N ALA A 138 -7.31 -12.01 2.28
CA ALA A 138 -6.49 -12.36 3.44
C ALA A 138 -7.20 -12.10 4.78
N PHE A 139 -8.09 -11.12 4.83
CA PHE A 139 -8.75 -10.62 6.04
C PHE A 139 -10.22 -10.24 5.76
N PRO A 140 -11.11 -11.21 5.40
CA PRO A 140 -12.46 -10.90 4.93
C PRO A 140 -13.33 -10.16 5.96
N ASP A 141 -13.08 -10.40 7.26
CA ASP A 141 -13.79 -9.71 8.35
C ASP A 141 -13.34 -8.24 8.56
N ARG A 142 -12.31 -7.81 7.89
CA ARG A 142 -11.69 -6.49 8.11
C ARG A 142 -11.69 -5.58 6.88
N PHE A 143 -11.73 -6.15 5.69
CA PHE A 143 -11.65 -5.41 4.43
C PHE A 143 -12.88 -5.72 3.59
N PHE A 144 -13.44 -4.68 2.98
CA PHE A 144 -14.58 -4.79 2.10
C PHE A 144 -14.14 -5.05 0.67
N ASP A 145 -14.98 -5.75 -0.07
CA ASP A 145 -14.94 -5.79 -1.52
C ASP A 145 -15.77 -4.60 -2.04
N SER A 146 -15.21 -3.81 -2.96
CA SER A 146 -15.84 -2.59 -3.45
C SER A 146 -16.14 -2.70 -4.94
N GLU A 147 -17.42 -2.87 -5.30
CA GLU A 147 -17.87 -2.86 -6.70
C GLU A 147 -17.59 -1.51 -7.38
N ASN A 148 -17.78 -0.41 -6.66
CA ASN A 148 -17.55 0.92 -7.22
C ASN A 148 -16.07 1.17 -7.51
N LEU A 149 -15.15 0.65 -6.69
CA LEU A 149 -13.74 0.75 -6.99
C LEU A 149 -13.36 -0.01 -8.28
N HIS A 150 -13.94 -1.17 -8.52
CA HIS A 150 -13.72 -1.91 -9.77
C HIS A 150 -14.23 -1.13 -10.98
N LYS A 151 -15.42 -0.52 -10.88
CA LYS A 151 -15.97 0.36 -11.94
C LYS A 151 -15.06 1.57 -12.20
N LEU A 152 -14.58 2.23 -11.12
CA LEU A 152 -13.63 3.35 -11.21
C LEU A 152 -12.30 2.92 -11.84
N ALA A 153 -11.83 1.70 -11.55
CA ALA A 153 -10.62 1.16 -12.13
C ALA A 153 -10.69 0.99 -13.65
N GLU A 154 -11.89 0.75 -14.21
CA GLU A 154 -12.13 0.73 -15.66
C GLU A 154 -12.05 2.13 -16.28
N LEU A 155 -12.52 3.16 -15.56
CA LEU A 155 -12.48 4.56 -16.00
C LEU A 155 -11.07 5.16 -15.93
N CYS A 156 -10.19 4.59 -15.10
CA CYS A 156 -8.80 5.01 -14.87
C CYS A 156 -8.63 6.44 -14.33
N ARG A 157 -9.69 7.11 -13.86
CA ARG A 157 -9.65 8.44 -13.25
C ARG A 157 -10.87 8.68 -12.36
N ILE A 158 -10.70 9.55 -11.36
CA ILE A 158 -11.76 10.00 -10.45
C ILE A 158 -12.05 11.49 -10.69
N PHE A 159 -11.00 12.28 -10.90
CA PHE A 159 -11.10 13.73 -10.95
C PHE A 159 -10.91 14.29 -12.37
N GLU A 160 -11.71 15.32 -12.68
CA GLU A 160 -11.40 16.22 -13.79
C GLU A 160 -10.27 17.17 -13.39
N ARG A 161 -9.30 17.35 -14.30
CA ARG A 161 -8.16 18.25 -14.10
C ARG A 161 -8.10 19.29 -15.19
N ASP A 162 -7.60 20.48 -14.86
CA ASP A 162 -7.29 21.51 -15.84
C ASP A 162 -6.02 21.20 -16.62
N GLY A 163 -5.71 22.04 -17.64
CA GLY A 163 -4.49 21.89 -18.43
C GLY A 163 -3.18 22.01 -17.67
N LYS A 164 -3.21 22.41 -16.39
CA LYS A 164 -2.08 22.48 -15.47
C LYS A 164 -2.06 21.34 -14.44
N GLY A 165 -3.00 20.38 -14.56
CA GLY A 165 -3.12 19.21 -13.68
C GLY A 165 -3.86 19.49 -12.35
N LYS A 166 -4.42 20.67 -12.12
CA LYS A 166 -5.18 21.02 -10.92
C LYS A 166 -6.57 20.38 -10.98
N ILE A 167 -7.00 19.76 -9.86
CA ILE A 167 -8.33 19.19 -9.71
C ILE A 167 -9.39 20.30 -9.84
N LYS A 168 -10.37 20.08 -10.71
CA LYS A 168 -11.54 20.94 -10.91
C LYS A 168 -12.77 20.43 -10.18
N GLY A 169 -12.89 19.12 -10.03
CA GLY A 169 -14.01 18.43 -9.43
C GLY A 169 -13.95 16.94 -9.77
N ILE A 170 -15.00 16.22 -9.42
CA ILE A 170 -15.14 14.81 -9.73
C ILE A 170 -15.56 14.67 -11.19
N ASP A 171 -14.98 13.71 -11.92
CA ASP A 171 -15.42 13.38 -13.28
C ASP A 171 -16.86 12.86 -13.24
N LYS A 172 -17.74 13.45 -14.05
CA LYS A 172 -19.16 13.05 -14.13
C LYS A 172 -19.39 11.57 -14.46
N LYS A 173 -18.39 10.89 -15.03
CA LYS A 173 -18.45 9.46 -15.31
C LYS A 173 -18.06 8.62 -14.09
N ALA A 174 -17.45 9.22 -13.08
CA ALA A 174 -17.08 8.56 -11.83
C ALA A 174 -18.20 8.62 -10.77
N LEU A 175 -19.22 9.47 -11.02
CA LEU A 175 -20.46 9.56 -10.25
C LEU A 175 -21.50 8.58 -10.80
#